data_3f1d41005642cec4b39e5dc0072c5991
#
_entry.id   3f1d41005642cec4b39e5dc0072c5991
#
_cell.length_a   1.000
_cell.length_b   1.000
_cell.length_c   1.000
_cell.angle_alpha   90.00
_cell.angle_beta   90.00
_cell.angle_gamma   90.00
#
_symmetry.space_group_name_H-M   'P 1'
#
loop_
_entity.id
_entity.type
_entity.pdbx_description
1 polymer ?
#
loop_
_entity_poly.entity_id
_entity_poly.type
_entity_poly.pdbx_seq_one_letter_code
_entity_poly.pdbx_strand_id
1 'polypeptide(L)'
;MSLAGAFNAFKSSTLVSWKSTGKFQQTIASCIQRTGKALHSGEVTTVKICPEFAGEGRYFDFRSSFIRASIDFAEETPLCTTLCKDGLTVRTVEHLLSALEATGVDNCRIEISNSDCEGRSVEVPIFDGSANEWVEAIEQVGLKMATDCSGNSCEKLAPFLNEPVHVWKNDSFITAFPSPKIHITYGINFPQVPAIGCQWFSSASFDDSFYAKQIASSRTFCIYEEVERMINAGLIKGGSLDNAIVCSTSRGWLNPPLRFQDEPCRHKVLDLIGDLSLFARCGSQGLPVAHIVTYKACASLYRKLCFFCFILFL
;
A
#
# COMPACT_ATOMS: atom_id res chain seq x y z
N MET A 1 13.36 -20.16 -12.21
CA MET A 1 13.86 -19.17 -13.22
C MET A 1 15.38 -19.10 -13.14
N SER A 2 16.10 -19.09 -14.27
CA SER A 2 17.56 -18.95 -14.25
C SER A 2 17.91 -17.52 -13.81
N LEU A 3 19.09 -17.33 -13.19
CA LEU A 3 19.65 -16.02 -12.82
C LEU A 3 19.61 -14.99 -13.96
N ALA A 4 19.67 -15.42 -15.21
CA ALA A 4 19.54 -14.55 -16.39
C ALA A 4 18.14 -13.91 -16.55
N GLY A 5 17.07 -14.53 -16.05
CA GLY A 5 15.71 -13.96 -16.08
C GLY A 5 15.49 -12.88 -15.02
N ALA A 6 16.21 -12.94 -13.89
CA ALA A 6 16.11 -11.94 -12.83
C ALA A 6 16.79 -10.61 -13.22
N PHE A 7 17.91 -10.67 -13.94
CA PHE A 7 18.63 -9.45 -14.39
C PHE A 7 17.84 -8.60 -15.38
N ASN A 8 16.94 -9.19 -16.18
CA ASN A 8 16.11 -8.43 -17.12
C ASN A 8 14.96 -7.65 -16.43
N ALA A 9 14.63 -7.98 -15.17
CA ALA A 9 13.56 -7.30 -14.43
C ALA A 9 13.97 -5.91 -13.91
N PHE A 10 15.26 -5.63 -13.81
CA PHE A 10 15.82 -4.38 -13.27
C PHE A 10 16.49 -3.53 -14.35
N LYS A 11 15.84 -3.32 -15.50
CA LYS A 11 16.33 -2.35 -16.46
C LYS A 11 16.35 -0.96 -15.83
N SER A 12 17.53 -0.37 -15.68
CA SER A 12 17.69 1.02 -15.28
C SER A 12 17.18 1.91 -16.42
N SER A 13 16.22 2.77 -16.11
CA SER A 13 15.87 3.90 -16.98
C SER A 13 16.81 5.07 -16.69
N THR A 14 16.77 6.11 -17.53
CA THR A 14 17.48 7.37 -17.23
C THR A 14 16.99 7.99 -15.91
N LEU A 15 15.72 7.75 -15.54
CA LEU A 15 15.08 8.33 -14.36
C LEU A 15 15.29 7.53 -13.08
N VAL A 16 15.43 6.19 -13.18
CA VAL A 16 15.50 5.29 -12.01
C VAL A 16 16.63 4.29 -12.14
N SER A 17 17.44 4.18 -11.11
CA SER A 17 18.46 3.14 -10.98
C SER A 17 18.15 2.24 -9.77
N TRP A 18 18.31 0.92 -9.95
CA TRP A 18 18.20 -0.04 -8.87
C TRP A 18 19.57 -0.20 -8.20
N LYS A 19 19.61 0.06 -6.89
CA LYS A 19 20.86 -0.02 -6.11
C LYS A 19 20.65 -0.94 -4.91
N SER A 20 21.74 -1.55 -4.47
CA SER A 20 21.77 -2.30 -3.23
C SER A 20 21.42 -1.43 -2.03
N THR A 21 20.61 -1.98 -1.13
CA THR A 21 20.31 -1.39 0.17
C THR A 21 21.35 -1.77 1.23
N GLY A 22 22.27 -2.70 0.92
CA GLY A 22 23.17 -3.31 1.88
C GLY A 22 22.49 -4.33 2.81
N LYS A 23 21.20 -4.63 2.61
CA LYS A 23 20.42 -5.63 3.35
C LYS A 23 20.10 -6.83 2.45
N PHE A 24 19.81 -7.99 3.06
CA PHE A 24 19.23 -9.13 2.36
C PHE A 24 17.71 -9.08 2.37
N GLN A 25 17.09 -9.75 1.39
CA GLN A 25 15.65 -9.89 1.32
C GLN A 25 15.12 -10.67 2.53
N GLN A 26 13.96 -10.25 3.01
CA GLN A 26 13.31 -10.81 4.20
C GLN A 26 11.93 -11.39 3.86
N THR A 27 11.50 -12.33 4.71
CA THR A 27 10.15 -12.87 4.76
C THR A 27 9.70 -12.97 6.21
N ILE A 28 8.41 -13.19 6.45
CA ILE A 28 7.89 -13.44 7.80
C ILE A 28 8.44 -14.77 8.35
N ALA A 29 8.66 -14.83 9.68
CA ALA A 29 9.27 -16.02 10.28
C ALA A 29 8.31 -17.23 10.29
N SER A 30 7.01 -17.01 10.45
CA SER A 30 5.95 -18.04 10.37
C SER A 30 4.68 -17.45 9.75
N CYS A 31 3.72 -18.33 9.36
CA CYS A 31 2.45 -17.86 8.81
C CYS A 31 1.62 -17.14 9.87
N ILE A 32 0.94 -16.08 9.43
CA ILE A 32 -0.07 -15.35 10.21
C ILE A 32 -1.41 -15.40 9.49
N GLN A 33 -2.50 -15.37 10.24
CA GLN A 33 -3.85 -15.35 9.68
C GLN A 33 -4.68 -14.30 10.40
N ARG A 34 -5.44 -13.54 9.62
CA ARG A 34 -6.42 -12.58 10.12
C ARG A 34 -7.73 -12.71 9.35
N THR A 35 -8.82 -12.57 10.06
CA THR A 35 -10.18 -12.60 9.50
C THR A 35 -10.90 -11.35 9.92
N GLY A 36 -11.54 -10.68 8.96
CA GLY A 36 -12.26 -9.45 9.23
C GLY A 36 -13.24 -9.10 8.12
N LYS A 37 -13.97 -8.03 8.33
CA LYS A 37 -14.97 -7.53 7.40
C LYS A 37 -14.31 -6.64 6.34
N ALA A 38 -14.70 -6.84 5.10
CA ALA A 38 -14.28 -6.01 3.95
C ALA A 38 -15.13 -4.73 3.86
N LEU A 39 -14.53 -3.63 3.38
CA LEU A 39 -15.18 -2.32 3.35
C LEU A 39 -16.29 -2.24 2.31
N HIS A 40 -16.01 -2.62 1.07
CA HIS A 40 -16.93 -2.41 -0.05
C HIS A 40 -17.95 -3.54 -0.19
N SER A 41 -17.50 -4.78 -0.11
CA SER A 41 -18.39 -5.95 -0.22
C SER A 41 -19.20 -6.17 1.05
N GLY A 42 -18.65 -5.83 2.22
CA GLY A 42 -19.21 -6.14 3.53
C GLY A 42 -19.06 -7.60 3.93
N GLU A 43 -18.38 -8.40 3.13
CA GLU A 43 -18.15 -9.81 3.39
C GLU A 43 -17.06 -10.04 4.43
N VAL A 44 -17.10 -11.18 5.08
CA VAL A 44 -16.02 -11.63 5.95
C VAL A 44 -14.98 -12.36 5.11
N THR A 45 -13.75 -11.86 5.17
CA THR A 45 -12.63 -12.39 4.40
C THR A 45 -11.51 -12.83 5.34
N THR A 46 -10.90 -13.95 5.01
CA THR A 46 -9.72 -14.47 5.70
C THR A 46 -8.49 -14.27 4.81
N VAL A 47 -7.47 -13.65 5.37
CA VAL A 47 -6.14 -13.48 4.76
C VAL A 47 -5.13 -14.25 5.59
N LYS A 48 -4.34 -15.10 4.93
CA LYS A 48 -3.23 -15.82 5.53
C LYS A 48 -1.96 -15.46 4.78
N ILE A 49 -0.99 -14.89 5.49
CA ILE A 49 0.30 -14.52 4.93
C ILE A 49 1.30 -15.60 5.34
N CYS A 50 2.02 -16.15 4.37
CA CYS A 50 3.00 -17.21 4.58
C CYS A 50 4.38 -16.80 4.07
N PRO A 51 5.47 -17.32 4.69
CA PRO A 51 6.81 -17.11 4.19
C PRO A 51 6.95 -17.57 2.74
N GLU A 52 7.82 -16.88 1.99
CA GLU A 52 8.12 -17.24 0.60
C GLU A 52 9.61 -17.13 0.31
N PHE A 53 10.06 -17.77 -0.76
CA PHE A 53 11.46 -17.75 -1.20
C PHE A 53 11.91 -16.37 -1.65
N ALA A 54 13.19 -16.09 -1.47
CA ALA A 54 13.81 -14.89 -1.99
C ALA A 54 13.66 -14.82 -3.52
N GLY A 55 13.35 -13.63 -4.03
CA GLY A 55 13.12 -13.41 -5.45
C GLY A 55 11.67 -13.61 -5.92
N GLU A 56 10.80 -14.22 -5.11
CA GLU A 56 9.39 -14.39 -5.47
C GLU A 56 8.57 -13.09 -5.30
N GLY A 57 8.96 -12.24 -4.35
CA GLY A 57 8.23 -11.01 -4.05
C GLY A 57 6.92 -11.29 -3.30
N ARG A 58 6.03 -10.30 -3.32
CA ARG A 58 4.71 -10.38 -2.71
C ARG A 58 3.67 -10.74 -3.77
N TYR A 59 2.79 -11.70 -3.48
CA TYR A 59 1.71 -12.06 -4.37
C TYR A 59 0.49 -12.59 -3.62
N PHE A 60 -0.69 -12.38 -4.19
CA PHE A 60 -1.94 -12.94 -3.70
C PHE A 60 -2.19 -14.29 -4.37
N ASP A 61 -2.58 -15.27 -3.57
CA ASP A 61 -3.08 -16.57 -4.00
C ASP A 61 -4.60 -16.58 -3.79
N PHE A 62 -5.33 -16.35 -4.86
CA PHE A 62 -6.77 -16.37 -4.88
C PHE A 62 -7.26 -17.37 -5.92
N ARG A 63 -7.94 -18.44 -5.46
CA ARG A 63 -8.46 -19.51 -6.31
C ARG A 63 -7.40 -20.16 -7.20
N SER A 64 -6.25 -20.46 -6.63
CA SER A 64 -5.09 -21.03 -7.34
C SER A 64 -4.58 -20.14 -8.49
N SER A 65 -4.96 -18.87 -8.51
CA SER A 65 -4.37 -17.85 -9.38
C SER A 65 -3.45 -16.97 -8.59
N PHE A 66 -2.22 -16.84 -9.09
CA PHE A 66 -1.20 -15.99 -8.47
C PHE A 66 -1.23 -14.60 -9.09
N ILE A 67 -1.65 -13.61 -8.30
CA ILE A 67 -1.70 -12.19 -8.69
C ILE A 67 -0.56 -11.47 -7.96
N ARG A 68 0.49 -11.08 -8.69
CA ARG A 68 1.63 -10.37 -8.09
C ARG A 68 1.17 -9.00 -7.57
N ALA A 69 1.68 -8.61 -6.41
CA ALA A 69 1.55 -7.25 -5.90
C ALA A 69 2.50 -6.34 -6.69
N SER A 70 2.11 -6.04 -7.91
CA SER A 70 2.88 -5.25 -8.89
C SER A 70 1.95 -4.30 -9.62
N ILE A 71 2.51 -3.16 -10.03
CA ILE A 71 1.82 -2.15 -10.84
C ILE A 71 1.25 -2.73 -12.14
N ASP A 72 1.86 -3.79 -12.68
CA ASP A 72 1.42 -4.45 -13.90
C ASP A 72 0.03 -5.07 -13.78
N PHE A 73 -0.41 -5.36 -12.55
CA PHE A 73 -1.72 -5.94 -12.24
C PHE A 73 -2.69 -4.95 -11.59
N ALA A 74 -2.24 -3.70 -11.34
CA ALA A 74 -3.09 -2.71 -10.70
C ALA A 74 -4.12 -2.14 -11.67
N GLU A 75 -5.40 -2.12 -11.28
CA GLU A 75 -6.49 -1.49 -12.00
C GLU A 75 -6.93 -0.16 -11.37
N GLU A 76 -7.41 0.76 -12.19
CA GLU A 76 -8.00 1.99 -11.69
C GLU A 76 -9.44 1.71 -11.22
N THR A 77 -9.62 1.69 -9.91
CA THR A 77 -10.94 1.52 -9.29
C THR A 77 -11.21 2.68 -8.34
N PRO A 78 -12.48 3.10 -8.20
CA PRO A 78 -12.82 4.12 -7.21
C PRO A 78 -12.54 3.64 -5.79
N LEU A 79 -12.02 4.55 -4.95
CA LEU A 79 -11.93 4.41 -3.49
C LEU A 79 -10.92 3.40 -2.93
N CYS A 80 -10.35 2.51 -3.72
CA CYS A 80 -9.36 1.54 -3.24
C CYS A 80 -8.39 1.12 -4.34
N THR A 81 -7.28 0.52 -3.96
CA THR A 81 -6.35 -0.12 -4.90
C THR A 81 -6.77 -1.56 -5.16
N THR A 82 -6.89 -1.90 -6.43
CA THR A 82 -7.32 -3.22 -6.90
C THR A 82 -6.24 -3.84 -7.77
N LEU A 83 -5.99 -5.12 -7.55
CA LEU A 83 -5.15 -5.94 -8.42
C LEU A 83 -6.03 -6.90 -9.22
N CYS A 84 -5.76 -7.05 -10.51
CA CYS A 84 -6.53 -7.92 -11.40
C CYS A 84 -5.62 -8.78 -12.27
N LYS A 85 -6.04 -10.03 -12.44
CA LYS A 85 -5.42 -10.96 -13.38
C LYS A 85 -6.48 -11.97 -13.85
N ASP A 86 -6.57 -12.16 -15.16
CA ASP A 86 -7.49 -13.12 -15.80
C ASP A 86 -8.96 -12.97 -15.34
N GLY A 87 -9.35 -11.71 -14.99
CA GLY A 87 -10.68 -11.37 -14.51
C GLY A 87 -10.93 -11.75 -13.04
N LEU A 88 -9.93 -12.21 -12.31
CA LEU A 88 -9.95 -12.32 -10.85
C LEU A 88 -9.40 -11.05 -10.23
N THR A 89 -10.07 -10.52 -9.20
CA THR A 89 -9.70 -9.26 -8.56
C THR A 89 -9.50 -9.40 -7.06
N VAL A 90 -8.46 -8.73 -6.56
CA VAL A 90 -8.23 -8.53 -5.12
C VAL A 90 -8.28 -7.03 -4.84
N ARG A 91 -9.20 -6.60 -3.98
CA ARG A 91 -9.49 -5.19 -3.70
C ARG A 91 -8.96 -4.75 -2.34
N THR A 92 -8.80 -3.42 -2.16
CA THR A 92 -8.42 -2.77 -0.89
C THR A 92 -7.10 -3.32 -0.36
N VAL A 93 -6.10 -3.40 -1.26
CA VAL A 93 -4.80 -4.00 -0.94
C VAL A 93 -3.83 -3.01 -0.29
N GLU A 94 -4.10 -1.72 -0.37
CA GLU A 94 -3.20 -0.62 0.01
C GLU A 94 -2.74 -0.69 1.47
N HIS A 95 -3.62 -0.97 2.44
CA HIS A 95 -3.27 -1.02 3.86
C HIS A 95 -2.35 -2.19 4.19
N LEU A 96 -2.67 -3.38 3.66
CA LEU A 96 -1.83 -4.56 3.82
C LEU A 96 -0.47 -4.36 3.15
N LEU A 97 -0.45 -3.87 1.91
CA LEU A 97 0.79 -3.65 1.19
C LEU A 97 1.66 -2.56 1.85
N SER A 98 1.04 -1.53 2.43
CA SER A 98 1.72 -0.50 3.22
C SER A 98 2.44 -1.11 4.43
N ALA A 99 1.76 -1.98 5.18
CA ALA A 99 2.35 -2.68 6.32
C ALA A 99 3.52 -3.58 5.88
N LEU A 100 3.34 -4.40 4.85
CA LEU A 100 4.39 -5.29 4.33
C LEU A 100 5.62 -4.53 3.84
N GLU A 101 5.43 -3.42 3.12
CA GLU A 101 6.52 -2.58 2.62
C GLU A 101 7.30 -1.95 3.77
N ALA A 102 6.59 -1.31 4.69
CA ALA A 102 7.20 -0.54 5.78
C ALA A 102 7.86 -1.41 6.85
N THR A 103 7.36 -2.62 7.07
CA THR A 103 7.99 -3.59 8.00
C THR A 103 9.09 -4.42 7.35
N GLY A 104 9.31 -4.31 6.04
CA GLY A 104 10.39 -4.98 5.34
C GLY A 104 10.12 -6.43 4.95
N VAL A 105 8.85 -6.83 4.80
CA VAL A 105 8.46 -8.13 4.25
C VAL A 105 8.59 -8.09 2.72
N ASP A 106 9.68 -8.57 2.18
CA ASP A 106 10.00 -8.51 0.75
C ASP A 106 9.36 -9.66 -0.05
N ASN A 107 9.23 -10.82 0.58
CA ASN A 107 8.71 -12.03 -0.05
C ASN A 107 7.64 -12.66 0.85
N CYS A 108 6.44 -12.81 0.33
CA CYS A 108 5.37 -13.54 1.02
C CYS A 108 4.27 -13.99 0.05
N ARG A 109 3.65 -15.12 0.36
CA ARG A 109 2.40 -15.57 -0.25
C ARG A 109 1.23 -15.12 0.62
N ILE A 110 0.25 -14.48 0.01
CA ILE A 110 -0.96 -13.95 0.65
C ILE A 110 -2.15 -14.76 0.15
N GLU A 111 -2.51 -15.82 0.87
CA GLU A 111 -3.70 -16.60 0.60
C GLU A 111 -4.92 -15.79 1.05
N ILE A 112 -5.90 -15.60 0.17
CA ILE A 112 -7.11 -14.83 0.47
C ILE A 112 -8.36 -15.60 0.08
N SER A 113 -9.35 -15.64 0.97
CA SER A 113 -10.59 -16.37 0.77
C SER A 113 -11.78 -15.69 1.48
N ASN A 114 -12.96 -15.87 0.92
CA ASN A 114 -14.23 -15.48 1.50
C ASN A 114 -15.23 -16.65 1.42
N SER A 115 -16.45 -16.45 1.90
CA SER A 115 -17.51 -17.45 1.86
C SER A 115 -18.13 -17.67 0.45
N ASP A 116 -17.93 -16.72 -0.47
CA ASP A 116 -18.39 -16.84 -1.86
C ASP A 116 -17.45 -17.72 -2.67
N CYS A 117 -17.86 -18.97 -2.87
CA CYS A 117 -17.08 -19.94 -3.64
C CYS A 117 -17.08 -19.72 -5.15
N GLU A 118 -17.95 -18.87 -5.69
CA GLU A 118 -18.10 -18.64 -7.15
C GLU A 118 -17.64 -17.25 -7.60
N GLY A 119 -17.58 -16.26 -6.70
CA GLY A 119 -17.22 -14.88 -7.00
C GLY A 119 -15.82 -14.74 -7.61
N ARG A 120 -15.67 -13.79 -8.51
CA ARG A 120 -14.37 -13.46 -9.16
C ARG A 120 -13.62 -12.34 -8.46
N SER A 121 -14.18 -11.82 -7.39
CA SER A 121 -13.62 -10.71 -6.60
C SER A 121 -13.53 -11.09 -5.14
N VAL A 122 -12.43 -10.71 -4.51
CA VAL A 122 -12.25 -10.81 -3.07
C VAL A 122 -11.67 -9.50 -2.55
N GLU A 123 -11.88 -9.19 -1.28
CA GLU A 123 -11.44 -7.91 -0.73
C GLU A 123 -10.71 -8.13 0.59
N VAL A 124 -9.58 -7.44 0.76
CA VAL A 124 -8.79 -7.47 2.00
C VAL A 124 -9.60 -6.85 3.15
N PRO A 125 -9.61 -7.45 4.36
CA PRO A 125 -10.31 -6.88 5.52
C PRO A 125 -9.81 -5.50 5.89
N ILE A 126 -10.76 -4.60 6.29
CA ILE A 126 -10.43 -3.21 6.64
C ILE A 126 -10.10 -3.03 8.12
N PHE A 127 -10.51 -3.96 9.00
CA PHE A 127 -10.40 -3.90 10.47
C PHE A 127 -10.92 -2.57 11.04
N ASP A 128 -10.06 -1.82 11.71
CA ASP A 128 -10.37 -0.50 12.27
C ASP A 128 -10.15 0.65 11.27
N GLY A 129 -9.84 0.35 10.01
CA GLY A 129 -9.55 1.34 8.97
C GLY A 129 -8.11 1.79 8.89
N SER A 130 -7.20 1.18 9.66
CA SER A 130 -5.76 1.45 9.65
C SER A 130 -4.96 0.23 9.18
N ALA A 131 -3.63 0.33 9.16
CA ALA A 131 -2.73 -0.80 8.91
C ALA A 131 -2.22 -1.47 10.19
N ASN A 132 -2.68 -1.03 11.36
CA ASN A 132 -2.11 -1.45 12.66
C ASN A 132 -2.22 -2.95 12.90
N GLU A 133 -3.40 -3.55 12.61
CA GLU A 133 -3.62 -5.00 12.77
C GLU A 133 -2.61 -5.84 11.96
N TRP A 134 -2.23 -5.36 10.76
CA TRP A 134 -1.23 -6.02 9.93
C TRP A 134 0.17 -5.87 10.51
N VAL A 135 0.53 -4.67 10.98
CA VAL A 135 1.84 -4.42 11.62
C VAL A 135 2.00 -5.27 12.87
N GLU A 136 1.02 -5.28 13.78
CA GLU A 136 1.05 -6.10 14.99
C GLU A 136 1.17 -7.59 14.67
N ALA A 137 0.45 -8.06 13.64
CA ALA A 137 0.53 -9.46 13.22
C ALA A 137 1.93 -9.83 12.69
N ILE A 138 2.57 -8.94 11.93
CA ILE A 138 3.92 -9.16 11.40
C ILE A 138 4.95 -9.10 12.54
N GLU A 139 4.85 -8.11 13.43
CA GLU A 139 5.75 -7.96 14.58
C GLU A 139 5.66 -9.15 15.54
N GLN A 140 4.47 -9.71 15.74
CA GLN A 140 4.24 -10.87 16.61
C GLN A 140 5.04 -12.10 16.17
N VAL A 141 5.17 -12.35 14.86
CA VAL A 141 5.91 -13.50 14.33
C VAL A 141 7.35 -13.17 13.98
N GLY A 142 7.64 -11.88 13.76
CA GLY A 142 8.95 -11.38 13.36
C GLY A 142 9.31 -11.74 11.91
N LEU A 143 10.50 -11.30 11.53
CA LEU A 143 11.07 -11.52 10.20
C LEU A 143 12.24 -12.50 10.26
N LYS A 144 12.51 -13.13 9.12
CA LYS A 144 13.72 -13.92 8.88
C LYS A 144 14.27 -13.60 7.49
N MET A 145 15.57 -13.80 7.31
CA MET A 145 16.19 -13.72 6.00
C MET A 145 15.54 -14.74 5.06
N ALA A 146 15.13 -14.29 3.89
CA ALA A 146 14.63 -15.15 2.84
C ALA A 146 15.80 -15.79 2.07
N THR A 147 15.65 -17.05 1.70
CA THR A 147 16.60 -17.76 0.82
C THR A 147 15.90 -18.22 -0.45
N ASP A 148 16.63 -18.34 -1.53
CA ASP A 148 16.12 -18.95 -2.77
C ASP A 148 15.92 -20.47 -2.60
N CYS A 149 15.42 -21.14 -3.63
CA CYS A 149 15.20 -22.58 -3.63
C CYS A 149 16.50 -23.41 -3.48
N SER A 150 17.67 -22.79 -3.65
CA SER A 150 18.99 -23.38 -3.46
C SER A 150 19.59 -23.05 -2.08
N GLY A 151 18.89 -22.31 -1.24
CA GLY A 151 19.34 -21.91 0.09
C GLY A 151 20.24 -20.66 0.13
N ASN A 152 20.40 -19.95 -0.98
CA ASN A 152 21.22 -18.73 -1.04
C ASN A 152 20.40 -17.50 -0.62
N SER A 153 21.03 -16.58 0.09
CA SER A 153 20.45 -15.26 0.38
C SER A 153 20.51 -14.36 -0.85
N CYS A 154 19.46 -13.57 -1.08
CA CYS A 154 19.39 -12.59 -2.16
C CYS A 154 19.51 -11.17 -1.61
N GLU A 155 20.29 -10.34 -2.28
CA GLU A 155 20.43 -8.92 -1.92
C GLU A 155 19.13 -8.17 -2.17
N LYS A 156 18.77 -7.27 -1.26
CA LYS A 156 17.62 -6.38 -1.42
C LYS A 156 18.02 -5.14 -2.18
N LEU A 157 17.38 -4.93 -3.33
CA LEU A 157 17.53 -3.71 -4.14
C LEU A 157 16.42 -2.70 -3.80
N ALA A 158 16.69 -1.42 -4.03
CA ALA A 158 15.71 -0.35 -3.96
C ALA A 158 15.79 0.55 -5.19
N PRO A 159 14.68 1.18 -5.63
CA PRO A 159 14.68 2.15 -6.72
C PRO A 159 15.15 3.51 -6.20
N PHE A 160 16.16 4.09 -6.84
CA PHE A 160 16.67 5.43 -6.59
C PHE A 160 16.34 6.32 -7.78
N LEU A 161 15.83 7.50 -7.52
CA LEU A 161 15.65 8.50 -8.55
C LEU A 161 17.00 9.13 -8.93
N ASN A 162 17.24 9.28 -10.24
CA ASN A 162 18.41 9.97 -10.77
C ASN A 162 18.10 11.44 -11.06
N GLU A 163 16.84 11.75 -11.39
CA GLU A 163 16.36 13.09 -11.74
C GLU A 163 14.99 13.34 -11.08
N PRO A 164 14.59 14.61 -10.89
CA PRO A 164 13.25 14.93 -10.38
C PRO A 164 12.17 14.46 -11.36
N VAL A 165 11.10 13.88 -10.81
CA VAL A 165 9.93 13.44 -11.57
C VAL A 165 8.69 14.09 -10.99
N HIS A 166 7.78 14.55 -11.83
CA HIS A 166 6.53 15.15 -11.38
C HIS A 166 5.37 14.71 -12.28
N VAL A 167 4.23 14.51 -11.64
CA VAL A 167 2.95 14.22 -12.30
C VAL A 167 1.87 15.07 -11.64
N TRP A 168 1.00 15.66 -12.45
CA TRP A 168 -0.14 16.43 -11.94
C TRP A 168 -1.43 16.08 -12.68
N LYS A 169 -2.53 16.33 -12.03
CA LYS A 169 -3.89 16.26 -12.59
C LYS A 169 -4.74 17.29 -11.87
N ASN A 170 -5.23 18.30 -12.60
CA ASN A 170 -5.96 19.44 -12.03
C ASN A 170 -5.09 20.15 -10.96
N ASP A 171 -5.61 20.27 -9.72
CA ASP A 171 -4.95 20.88 -8.55
C ASP A 171 -4.17 19.87 -7.68
N SER A 172 -4.06 18.64 -8.16
CA SER A 172 -3.36 17.55 -7.46
C SER A 172 -2.01 17.27 -8.11
N PHE A 173 -0.99 17.03 -7.31
CA PHE A 173 0.32 16.66 -7.84
C PHE A 173 1.04 15.64 -6.97
N ILE A 174 2.00 14.96 -7.58
CA ILE A 174 3.05 14.19 -6.93
C ILE A 174 4.37 14.51 -7.62
N THR A 175 5.36 14.88 -6.84
CA THR A 175 6.72 15.16 -7.28
C THR A 175 7.68 14.34 -6.42
N ALA A 176 8.69 13.75 -7.04
CA ALA A 176 9.73 13.03 -6.35
C ALA A 176 11.10 13.59 -6.76
N PHE A 177 11.95 13.84 -5.78
CA PHE A 177 13.31 14.37 -5.96
C PHE A 177 14.34 13.33 -5.56
N PRO A 178 15.50 13.25 -6.24
CA PRO A 178 16.62 12.46 -5.77
C PRO A 178 16.96 12.78 -4.31
N SER A 179 17.10 11.74 -3.51
CA SER A 179 17.45 11.88 -2.10
C SER A 179 18.23 10.65 -1.64
N PRO A 180 19.15 10.78 -0.67
CA PRO A 180 19.84 9.63 -0.08
C PRO A 180 18.95 8.82 0.88
N LYS A 181 17.79 9.33 1.25
CA LYS A 181 16.83 8.72 2.19
C LYS A 181 15.40 8.88 1.69
N ILE A 182 14.54 7.98 2.13
CA ILE A 182 13.10 8.13 1.94
C ILE A 182 12.62 9.28 2.82
N HIS A 183 11.94 10.23 2.19
CA HIS A 183 11.29 11.36 2.83
C HIS A 183 9.94 11.58 2.16
N ILE A 184 8.87 11.68 2.92
CA ILE A 184 7.52 11.87 2.40
C ILE A 184 6.95 13.15 2.99
N THR A 185 6.51 14.06 2.14
CA THR A 185 5.71 15.23 2.49
C THR A 185 4.36 15.14 1.80
N TYR A 186 3.28 15.10 2.56
CA TYR A 186 1.92 14.94 2.05
C TYR A 186 1.04 16.10 2.49
N GLY A 187 0.27 16.66 1.55
CA GLY A 187 -0.74 17.68 1.82
C GLY A 187 -2.13 17.25 1.39
N ILE A 188 -3.11 17.50 2.22
CA ILE A 188 -4.54 17.38 1.90
C ILE A 188 -5.24 18.74 2.09
N ASN A 189 -6.33 18.95 1.37
CA ASN A 189 -7.13 20.17 1.54
C ASN A 189 -8.62 19.89 1.27
N PHE A 190 -9.43 20.05 2.30
CA PHE A 190 -10.88 19.88 2.29
C PHE A 190 -11.56 21.18 2.74
N PRO A 191 -11.56 22.25 1.91
CA PRO A 191 -12.06 23.55 2.33
C PRO A 191 -13.55 23.54 2.69
N GLN A 192 -14.32 22.60 2.12
CA GLN A 192 -15.73 22.38 2.42
C GLN A 192 -15.98 21.64 3.74
N VAL A 193 -14.95 21.08 4.39
CA VAL A 193 -15.02 20.36 5.66
C VAL A 193 -14.02 20.97 6.65
N PRO A 194 -14.39 22.06 7.36
CA PRO A 194 -13.44 22.81 8.20
C PRO A 194 -12.72 22.00 9.27
N ALA A 195 -13.36 20.93 9.77
CA ALA A 195 -12.77 20.06 10.76
C ALA A 195 -11.59 19.21 10.21
N ILE A 196 -11.55 18.95 8.91
CA ILE A 196 -10.38 18.36 8.21
C ILE A 196 -9.46 19.50 7.76
N GLY A 197 -9.99 20.47 7.03
CA GLY A 197 -9.29 21.67 6.56
C GLY A 197 -8.09 21.33 5.65
N CYS A 198 -7.04 22.14 5.81
CA CYS A 198 -5.76 21.93 5.14
C CYS A 198 -4.76 21.35 6.14
N GLN A 199 -4.21 20.18 5.83
CA GLN A 199 -3.22 19.50 6.68
C GLN A 199 -1.98 19.16 5.86
N TRP A 200 -0.83 19.20 6.53
CA TRP A 200 0.44 18.76 5.98
C TRP A 200 1.15 17.85 6.97
N PHE A 201 1.68 16.76 6.45
CA PHE A 201 2.54 15.83 7.19
C PHE A 201 3.89 15.72 6.48
N SER A 202 4.98 15.66 7.25
CA SER A 202 6.32 15.44 6.70
C SER A 202 7.10 14.48 7.62
N SER A 203 7.62 13.40 7.03
CA SER A 203 8.52 12.49 7.75
C SER A 203 9.91 13.10 7.85
N ALA A 204 10.50 13.14 9.02
CA ALA A 204 11.90 13.59 9.20
C ALA A 204 12.89 12.51 8.72
N SER A 205 12.59 11.25 8.97
CA SER A 205 13.28 10.06 8.47
C SER A 205 12.26 8.92 8.41
N PHE A 206 12.47 7.99 7.50
CA PHE A 206 11.62 6.82 7.38
C PHE A 206 12.44 5.59 7.82
N ASP A 207 12.37 5.26 9.09
CA ASP A 207 12.97 4.06 9.67
C ASP A 207 11.88 3.05 10.10
N ASP A 208 12.32 1.84 10.42
CA ASP A 208 11.42 0.73 10.75
C ASP A 208 10.46 1.05 11.92
N SER A 209 10.89 1.87 12.88
CA SER A 209 10.08 2.27 14.05
C SER A 209 9.15 3.45 13.77
N PHE A 210 9.46 4.28 12.78
CA PHE A 210 8.71 5.48 12.47
C PHE A 210 7.31 5.14 11.94
N TYR A 211 7.24 4.19 10.99
CA TYR A 211 5.97 3.78 10.40
C TYR A 211 4.99 3.25 11.46
N ALA A 212 5.43 2.30 12.28
CA ALA A 212 4.59 1.72 13.32
C ALA A 212 4.04 2.77 14.29
N LYS A 213 4.89 3.74 14.71
CA LYS A 213 4.51 4.76 15.70
C LYS A 213 3.73 5.94 15.14
N GLN A 214 3.95 6.31 13.87
CA GLN A 214 3.47 7.59 13.33
C GLN A 214 2.44 7.44 12.21
N ILE A 215 2.38 6.27 11.55
CA ILE A 215 1.56 6.07 10.34
C ILE A 215 0.58 4.91 10.49
N ALA A 216 1.05 3.74 10.91
CA ALA A 216 0.30 2.48 10.85
C ALA A 216 -1.10 2.55 11.48
N SER A 217 -1.24 3.25 12.60
CA SER A 217 -2.50 3.38 13.33
C SER A 217 -3.43 4.48 12.80
N SER A 218 -3.06 5.19 11.72
CA SER A 218 -3.92 6.23 11.14
C SER A 218 -5.07 5.60 10.37
N ARG A 219 -6.30 5.88 10.81
CA ARG A 219 -7.52 5.31 10.22
C ARG A 219 -7.93 6.03 8.95
N THR A 220 -8.55 5.30 8.04
CA THR A 220 -9.23 5.88 6.88
C THR A 220 -10.34 6.83 7.35
N PHE A 221 -10.65 7.81 6.51
CA PHE A 221 -11.65 8.82 6.84
C PHE A 221 -12.61 9.05 5.68
N CYS A 222 -13.79 9.55 6.01
CA CYS A 222 -14.80 9.86 5.02
C CYS A 222 -15.63 11.08 5.45
N ILE A 223 -16.29 11.68 4.47
CA ILE A 223 -17.28 12.75 4.68
C ILE A 223 -18.66 12.12 4.72
N TYR A 224 -19.39 12.31 5.83
CA TYR A 224 -20.70 11.68 6.08
C TYR A 224 -21.67 11.85 4.91
N GLU A 225 -21.78 13.06 4.39
CA GLU A 225 -22.69 13.41 3.31
C GLU A 225 -22.32 12.74 1.96
N GLU A 226 -21.07 12.31 1.78
CA GLU A 226 -20.61 11.54 0.62
C GLU A 226 -20.87 10.05 0.81
N VAL A 227 -20.58 9.53 2.02
CA VAL A 227 -20.79 8.14 2.38
C VAL A 227 -22.26 7.73 2.31
N GLU A 228 -23.17 8.58 2.76
CA GLU A 228 -24.61 8.33 2.70
C GLU A 228 -25.06 8.08 1.24
N ARG A 229 -24.56 8.87 0.31
CA ARG A 229 -24.84 8.66 -1.13
C ARG A 229 -24.25 7.34 -1.65
N MET A 230 -23.05 6.95 -1.20
CA MET A 230 -22.40 5.70 -1.60
C MET A 230 -23.13 4.47 -1.04
N ILE A 231 -23.56 4.52 0.22
CA ILE A 231 -24.35 3.45 0.85
C ILE A 231 -25.69 3.27 0.10
N ASN A 232 -26.38 4.37 -0.21
CA ASN A 232 -27.63 4.33 -0.98
C ASN A 232 -27.42 3.77 -2.40
N ALA A 233 -26.22 3.92 -2.97
CA ALA A 233 -25.83 3.30 -4.24
C ALA A 233 -25.35 1.85 -4.10
N GLY A 234 -25.41 1.25 -2.90
CA GLY A 234 -24.99 -0.14 -2.64
C GLY A 234 -23.48 -0.33 -2.53
N LEU A 235 -22.72 0.76 -2.39
CA LEU A 235 -21.27 0.74 -2.14
C LEU A 235 -20.97 0.74 -0.65
N ILE A 236 -19.71 0.44 -0.27
CA ILE A 236 -19.21 0.46 1.13
C ILE A 236 -20.17 -0.23 2.13
N LYS A 237 -20.65 -1.41 1.80
CA LYS A 237 -21.59 -2.19 2.62
C LYS A 237 -21.03 -2.59 3.98
N GLY A 238 -19.70 -2.65 4.13
CA GLY A 238 -18.99 -2.96 5.37
C GLY A 238 -18.60 -1.75 6.19
N GLY A 239 -18.84 -0.53 5.69
CA GLY A 239 -18.47 0.71 6.37
C GLY A 239 -19.22 0.91 7.68
N SER A 240 -18.51 1.32 8.73
CA SER A 240 -19.05 1.64 10.05
C SER A 240 -18.20 2.69 10.77
N LEU A 241 -18.70 3.19 11.90
CA LEU A 241 -17.92 4.10 12.77
C LEU A 241 -16.71 3.42 13.44
N ASP A 242 -16.64 2.08 13.40
CA ASP A 242 -15.53 1.32 13.96
C ASP A 242 -14.35 1.21 13.00
N ASN A 243 -14.58 1.38 11.69
CA ASN A 243 -13.56 1.17 10.67
C ASN A 243 -13.27 2.39 9.80
N ALA A 244 -13.75 3.57 10.17
CA ALA A 244 -13.41 4.84 9.55
C ALA A 244 -13.61 6.00 10.51
N ILE A 245 -12.83 7.07 10.36
CA ILE A 245 -13.15 8.36 10.97
C ILE A 245 -14.15 9.07 10.08
N VAL A 246 -15.31 9.42 10.65
CA VAL A 246 -16.39 10.07 9.93
C VAL A 246 -16.49 11.55 10.32
N CYS A 247 -16.45 12.42 9.31
CA CYS A 247 -16.57 13.85 9.48
C CYS A 247 -17.80 14.39 8.73
N SER A 248 -18.62 15.18 9.38
CA SER A 248 -19.72 15.93 8.74
C SER A 248 -19.28 17.34 8.39
N THR A 249 -19.74 17.85 7.27
CA THR A 249 -19.48 19.24 6.83
C THR A 249 -20.00 20.28 7.82
N SER A 250 -21.07 19.95 8.55
CA SER A 250 -21.74 20.89 9.49
C SER A 250 -21.48 20.59 10.96
N ARG A 251 -21.22 19.33 11.33
CA ARG A 251 -21.08 18.88 12.73
C ARG A 251 -19.66 18.55 13.14
N GLY A 252 -18.71 18.53 12.20
CA GLY A 252 -17.33 18.08 12.44
C GLY A 252 -17.22 16.57 12.66
N TRP A 253 -16.29 16.13 13.49
CA TRP A 253 -16.03 14.71 13.74
C TRP A 253 -17.21 14.04 14.46
N LEU A 254 -17.68 12.90 13.92
CA LEU A 254 -18.82 12.16 14.46
C LEU A 254 -18.40 11.05 15.43
N ASN A 255 -17.17 10.54 15.33
CA ASN A 255 -16.62 9.49 16.18
C ASN A 255 -15.22 9.81 16.71
N PRO A 256 -15.03 10.95 17.43
CA PRO A 256 -13.76 11.27 18.09
C PRO A 256 -13.48 10.29 19.26
N PRO A 257 -12.22 10.21 19.77
CA PRO A 257 -11.12 11.10 19.44
C PRO A 257 -10.33 10.64 18.19
N LEU A 258 -9.62 11.59 17.56
CA LEU A 258 -8.57 11.29 16.59
C LEU A 258 -7.35 10.73 17.32
N ARG A 259 -6.64 9.80 16.68
CA ARG A 259 -5.36 9.26 17.19
C ARG A 259 -4.21 10.24 17.02
N PHE A 260 -4.27 11.03 15.94
CA PHE A 260 -3.35 12.13 15.67
C PHE A 260 -4.16 13.36 15.23
N GLN A 261 -3.66 14.55 15.52
CA GLN A 261 -4.35 15.79 15.10
C GLN A 261 -4.49 15.87 13.57
N ASP A 262 -3.51 15.31 12.84
CA ASP A 262 -3.42 15.24 11.39
C ASP A 262 -3.68 13.81 10.86
N GLU A 263 -4.48 13.01 11.58
CA GLU A 263 -4.74 11.59 11.24
C GLU A 263 -5.22 11.38 9.79
N PRO A 264 -6.12 12.22 9.22
CA PRO A 264 -6.49 12.11 7.81
C PRO A 264 -5.32 12.24 6.85
N CYS A 265 -4.39 13.16 7.11
CA CYS A 265 -3.22 13.36 6.28
C CYS A 265 -2.23 12.18 6.40
N ARG A 266 -2.01 11.66 7.61
CA ARG A 266 -1.17 10.48 7.86
C ARG A 266 -1.73 9.24 7.19
N HIS A 267 -3.05 9.07 7.19
CA HIS A 267 -3.69 7.97 6.47
C HIS A 267 -3.39 8.03 4.96
N LYS A 268 -3.38 9.22 4.37
CA LYS A 268 -2.98 9.38 2.96
C LYS A 268 -1.51 9.04 2.71
N VAL A 269 -0.64 9.18 3.70
CA VAL A 269 0.74 8.68 3.63
C VAL A 269 0.77 7.15 3.68
N LEU A 270 -0.08 6.53 4.51
CA LEU A 270 -0.24 5.08 4.56
C LEU A 270 -0.64 4.51 3.19
N ASP A 271 -1.68 5.07 2.56
CA ASP A 271 -2.13 4.71 1.21
C ASP A 271 -1.00 4.86 0.17
N LEU A 272 -0.29 6.00 0.21
CA LEU A 272 0.82 6.27 -0.70
C LEU A 272 1.92 5.19 -0.60
N ILE A 273 2.28 4.76 0.60
CA ILE A 273 3.29 3.71 0.81
C ILE A 273 2.82 2.39 0.22
N GLY A 274 1.56 2.02 0.45
CA GLY A 274 0.96 0.80 -0.10
C GLY A 274 0.93 0.81 -1.62
N ASP A 275 0.52 1.91 -2.23
CA ASP A 275 0.47 2.06 -3.68
C ASP A 275 1.87 2.07 -4.32
N LEU A 276 2.83 2.77 -3.72
CA LEU A 276 4.20 2.78 -4.22
C LEU A 276 4.93 1.45 -3.99
N SER A 277 4.48 0.63 -3.04
CA SER A 277 5.02 -0.72 -2.84
C SER A 277 4.84 -1.62 -4.07
N LEU A 278 3.88 -1.30 -4.94
CA LEU A 278 3.63 -2.01 -6.20
C LEU A 278 4.76 -1.87 -7.24
N PHE A 279 5.74 -1.02 -6.97
CA PHE A 279 6.99 -0.99 -7.74
C PHE A 279 7.90 -2.19 -7.48
N ALA A 280 7.75 -2.86 -6.35
CA ALA A 280 8.59 -3.98 -5.97
C ALA A 280 8.61 -5.05 -7.06
N ARG A 281 9.81 -5.57 -7.35
CA ARG A 281 10.04 -6.67 -8.29
C ARG A 281 10.98 -7.68 -7.67
N CYS A 282 10.68 -8.95 -7.80
CA CYS A 282 11.58 -10.04 -7.38
C CYS A 282 12.11 -9.85 -5.93
N GLY A 283 11.26 -9.47 -4.98
CA GLY A 283 11.65 -9.26 -3.58
C GLY A 283 12.47 -7.99 -3.32
N SER A 284 12.46 -7.02 -4.26
CA SER A 284 13.04 -5.69 -4.02
C SER A 284 12.13 -4.82 -3.17
N GLN A 285 12.65 -3.71 -2.66
CA GLN A 285 11.85 -2.62 -2.12
C GLN A 285 11.03 -1.97 -3.24
N GLY A 286 9.78 -1.60 -2.94
CA GLY A 286 8.93 -0.86 -3.88
C GLY A 286 9.00 0.64 -3.66
N LEU A 287 8.99 1.09 -2.41
CA LEU A 287 9.02 2.51 -2.06
C LEU A 287 10.35 3.16 -2.52
N PRO A 288 10.30 4.17 -3.43
CA PRO A 288 11.51 4.79 -3.95
C PRO A 288 12.32 5.52 -2.87
N VAL A 289 13.64 5.39 -2.92
CA VAL A 289 14.55 6.19 -2.12
C VAL A 289 14.63 7.58 -2.75
N ALA A 290 13.76 8.46 -2.26
CA ALA A 290 13.51 9.79 -2.81
C ALA A 290 12.86 10.70 -1.76
N HIS A 291 12.86 12.02 -1.98
CA HIS A 291 11.95 12.92 -1.32
C HIS A 291 10.67 13.04 -2.15
N ILE A 292 9.59 12.47 -1.68
CA ILE A 292 8.29 12.46 -2.34
C ILE A 292 7.44 13.56 -1.72
N VAL A 293 7.01 14.51 -2.55
CA VAL A 293 6.11 15.60 -2.16
C VAL A 293 4.81 15.44 -2.91
N THR A 294 3.69 15.36 -2.22
CA THR A 294 2.38 15.14 -2.83
C THR A 294 1.32 16.03 -2.22
N TYR A 295 0.36 16.44 -3.04
CA TYR A 295 -0.76 17.25 -2.63
C TYR A 295 -2.05 16.76 -3.30
N LYS A 296 -3.08 16.47 -2.49
CA LYS A 296 -4.40 15.99 -2.92
C LYS A 296 -4.35 14.78 -3.86
N ALA A 297 -3.28 14.01 -3.81
CA ALA A 297 -3.10 12.88 -4.72
C ALA A 297 -3.98 11.68 -4.32
N CYS A 298 -4.25 10.83 -5.29
CA CYS A 298 -4.99 9.58 -5.14
C CYS A 298 -4.29 8.46 -5.91
N ALA A 299 -4.74 7.21 -5.74
CA ALA A 299 -4.16 6.02 -6.36
C ALA A 299 -3.90 6.19 -7.87
N SER A 300 -4.81 6.85 -8.61
CA SER A 300 -4.62 7.09 -10.05
C SER A 300 -3.40 7.96 -10.37
N LEU A 301 -3.04 8.90 -9.48
CA LEU A 301 -1.88 9.76 -9.67
C LEU A 301 -0.58 9.03 -9.31
N TYR A 302 -0.62 8.17 -8.28
CA TYR A 302 0.50 7.31 -7.92
C TYR A 302 0.83 6.33 -9.04
N ARG A 303 -0.19 5.70 -9.65
CA ARG A 303 0.00 4.86 -10.84
C ARG A 303 0.64 5.61 -12.00
N LYS A 304 0.27 6.87 -12.24
CA LYS A 304 0.90 7.69 -13.28
C LYS A 304 2.37 7.97 -12.98
N LEU A 305 2.73 8.25 -11.73
CA LEU A 305 4.14 8.38 -11.33
C LEU A 305 4.89 7.07 -11.62
N CYS A 306 4.25 5.95 -11.28
CA CYS A 306 4.76 4.62 -11.55
C CYS A 306 5.01 4.40 -13.04
N PHE A 307 4.02 4.70 -13.86
CA PHE A 307 4.11 4.62 -15.32
C PHE A 307 5.22 5.52 -15.87
N PHE A 308 5.29 6.75 -15.39
CA PHE A 308 6.28 7.72 -15.86
C PHE A 308 7.72 7.29 -15.53
N CYS A 309 7.93 6.75 -14.34
CA CYS A 309 9.26 6.31 -13.92
C CYS A 309 9.72 5.00 -14.58
N PHE A 310 8.80 4.11 -15.02
CA PHE A 310 9.16 2.73 -15.36
C PHE A 310 8.66 2.22 -16.71
N ILE A 311 7.62 2.80 -17.32
CA ILE A 311 7.00 2.25 -18.54
C ILE A 311 7.24 3.09 -19.80
N LEU A 312 7.53 4.39 -19.68
CA LEU A 312 7.78 5.25 -20.85
C LEU A 312 9.12 4.99 -21.57
N PHE A 313 9.83 3.93 -21.20
CA PHE A 313 11.10 3.54 -21.82
C PHE A 313 11.19 2.03 -22.13
N LEU A 314 10.07 1.36 -22.32
CA LEU A 314 9.97 0.11 -23.09
C LEU A 314 9.63 0.46 -24.55
#